data_e8b28f26981074d7aad5a21361657878
#
_entry.id   e8b28f26981074d7aad5a21361657878
#
_cell.length_a   1.000
_cell.length_b   1.000
_cell.length_c   1.000
_cell.angle_alpha   90.00
_cell.angle_beta   90.00
_cell.angle_gamma   90.00
#
_symmetry.space_group_name_H-M   'P 1'
#
loop_
_entity.id
_entity.type
_entity.pdbx_description
1 polymer ?
#
loop_
_entity_poly.entity_id
_entity_poly.type
_entity_poly.pdbx_seq_one_letter_code
_entity_poly.pdbx_strand_id
1 'polypeptide(L)'
;MVRALQAENEQLRALLKGVAQQAFGIRSERSSVLFGDQGLLDLQDFGPLVASDATSPANDDEAPAGSVVMPLARARRKRGERALPVHLERIETVIEPASLECSCCQGTLHRIGEDASEALDWVPASVRVIRTIRPRYGCRKCHEGVTQAPMPARAIPGSMVTTSTLAWMATARFAWSIPLNRQLQMLAGQGVVLDRSTPSRWMRKVSWWLRPLYQMLLAYIHSQPRIFCDETRMPIQEKGRRRVKNTQFWAHACDDRPWRGPARPAVVYVHARGRGHAEAREQLGSYTGTIQVDGYDAYQALARSGPTRERINLAFCLAHARRKFVDAWRKSPSPLAERIIAAIGEVYAVEARIKGLTAQERQQVRQLESSAPMVRIKAEIDEMLPHLSPKSNLAKAMRYTLAHWQGLNRFIEDGRLEVDTNTVERGMRSIAQGRKSSLFAGSDGGAQTWAILASLLQTARLNGLDPYTWLNDVLTRIVTGQVKNNELSRLLAWNWAPAGQHERMAQGLLAA
;
A
#
# COMPACT_ATOMS: atom_id res chain seq x y z
N MET A 1 52.99 -26.00 7.66
CA MET A 1 53.10 -24.53 7.63
C MET A 1 52.17 -23.90 6.57
N VAL A 2 52.26 -24.22 5.28
CA VAL A 2 51.44 -23.61 4.23
C VAL A 2 49.91 -23.83 4.42
N ARG A 3 49.46 -25.03 4.78
CA ARG A 3 48.03 -25.33 5.04
C ARG A 3 47.46 -24.61 6.27
N ALA A 4 48.27 -24.41 7.30
CA ALA A 4 47.85 -23.66 8.49
C ALA A 4 47.65 -22.16 8.16
N LEU A 5 48.57 -21.57 7.38
CA LEU A 5 48.47 -20.20 6.90
C LEU A 5 47.30 -20.00 5.92
N GLN A 6 46.94 -21.00 5.14
CA GLN A 6 45.79 -20.96 4.27
C GLN A 6 44.47 -20.98 5.08
N ALA A 7 44.36 -21.83 6.09
CA ALA A 7 43.20 -21.89 6.98
C ALA A 7 43.00 -20.57 7.77
N GLU A 8 44.09 -19.99 8.26
CA GLU A 8 44.08 -18.71 8.98
C GLU A 8 43.67 -17.53 8.05
N ASN A 9 44.13 -17.56 6.80
CA ASN A 9 43.74 -16.58 5.79
C ASN A 9 42.28 -16.68 5.39
N GLU A 10 41.73 -17.90 5.34
CA GLU A 10 40.27 -18.11 5.11
C GLU A 10 39.46 -17.65 6.30
N GLN A 11 39.88 -17.90 7.54
CA GLN A 11 39.23 -17.37 8.74
C GLN A 11 39.26 -15.84 8.80
N LEU A 12 40.41 -15.22 8.50
CA LEU A 12 40.52 -13.74 8.46
C LEU A 12 39.68 -13.15 7.35
N ARG A 13 39.57 -13.79 6.19
CA ARG A 13 38.66 -13.33 5.11
C ARG A 13 37.18 -13.47 5.49
N ALA A 14 36.81 -14.53 6.20
CA ALA A 14 35.45 -14.71 6.71
C ALA A 14 35.11 -13.66 7.77
N LEU A 15 36.03 -13.34 8.69
CA LEU A 15 35.88 -12.28 9.68
C LEU A 15 35.79 -10.90 9.02
N LEU A 16 36.65 -10.57 8.07
CA LEU A 16 36.59 -9.31 7.31
C LEU A 16 35.30 -9.17 6.52
N LYS A 17 34.79 -10.26 5.91
CA LYS A 17 33.51 -10.28 5.24
C LYS A 17 32.35 -10.06 6.21
N GLY A 18 32.41 -10.62 7.41
CA GLY A 18 31.44 -10.38 8.49
C GLY A 18 31.43 -8.93 8.98
N VAL A 19 32.61 -8.35 9.21
CA VAL A 19 32.77 -6.94 9.64
C VAL A 19 32.37 -5.98 8.54
N ALA A 20 32.74 -6.25 7.27
CA ALA A 20 32.29 -5.44 6.13
C ALA A 20 30.76 -5.52 5.94
N GLN A 21 30.14 -6.66 6.16
CA GLN A 21 28.70 -6.85 6.11
C GLN A 21 27.97 -6.12 7.26
N GLN A 22 28.58 -6.03 8.46
CA GLN A 22 28.05 -5.26 9.58
C GLN A 22 28.21 -3.74 9.41
N ALA A 23 29.34 -3.30 8.83
CA ALA A 23 29.65 -1.87 8.67
C ALA A 23 29.05 -1.24 7.42
N PHE A 24 29.01 -1.99 6.30
CA PHE A 24 28.62 -1.48 4.98
C PHE A 24 27.52 -2.31 4.29
N GLY A 25 27.06 -3.42 4.91
CA GLY A 25 25.99 -4.25 4.39
C GLY A 25 24.71 -3.45 4.27
N ILE A 26 24.08 -3.53 3.09
CA ILE A 26 22.75 -2.97 2.86
C ILE A 26 21.83 -3.56 3.93
N ARG A 27 21.33 -2.72 4.84
CA ARG A 27 20.30 -3.08 5.84
C ARG A 27 18.91 -3.22 5.18
N SER A 28 18.86 -3.87 4.01
CA SER A 28 17.62 -4.29 3.39
C SER A 28 17.43 -5.78 3.69
N GLU A 29 16.26 -6.11 4.18
CA GLU A 29 15.81 -7.46 4.47
C GLU A 29 15.62 -8.27 3.17
N ARG A 30 16.68 -8.52 2.43
CA ARG A 30 16.68 -9.54 1.37
C ARG A 30 16.94 -10.89 2.02
N SER A 31 15.86 -11.48 2.54
CA SER A 31 15.92 -12.83 3.12
C SER A 31 15.74 -13.95 2.07
N SER A 32 15.63 -13.62 0.78
CA SER A 32 15.44 -14.59 -0.32
C SER A 32 16.55 -15.62 -0.47
N VAL A 33 17.75 -15.35 0.06
CA VAL A 33 18.91 -16.24 -0.10
C VAL A 33 18.90 -17.42 0.89
N LEU A 34 18.16 -17.33 2.01
CA LEU A 34 18.21 -18.34 3.08
C LEU A 34 16.94 -19.18 3.22
N PHE A 35 15.77 -18.70 2.77
CA PHE A 35 14.47 -19.36 3.06
C PHE A 35 13.49 -19.37 1.87
N GLY A 36 13.95 -19.15 0.63
CA GLY A 36 13.06 -18.99 -0.51
C GLY A 36 12.14 -17.76 -0.38
N ASP A 37 11.18 -17.60 -1.28
CA ASP A 37 10.30 -16.43 -1.35
C ASP A 37 9.27 -16.29 -0.20
N GLN A 38 9.34 -17.15 0.79
CA GLN A 38 8.44 -17.14 1.93
C GLN A 38 8.81 -16.02 2.91
N GLY A 39 8.12 -14.88 2.81
CA GLY A 39 8.27 -13.73 3.72
C GLY A 39 9.01 -12.55 3.16
N LEU A 40 9.30 -12.55 1.87
CA LEU A 40 9.58 -11.32 1.15
C LEU A 40 8.25 -10.59 0.95
N LEU A 41 8.14 -9.47 1.58
CA LEU A 41 7.22 -8.43 1.17
C LEU A 41 7.70 -7.95 -0.21
N ASP A 42 7.13 -8.53 -1.27
CA ASP A 42 7.52 -8.24 -2.63
C ASP A 42 7.22 -6.78 -2.98
N LEU A 43 8.25 -6.03 -3.38
CA LEU A 43 8.08 -4.68 -3.92
C LEU A 43 7.36 -4.70 -5.28
N GLN A 44 7.15 -5.88 -5.86
CA GLN A 44 6.48 -6.07 -7.16
C GLN A 44 4.95 -6.13 -7.06
N ASP A 45 4.36 -6.21 -5.86
CA ASP A 45 2.90 -6.15 -5.66
C ASP A 45 2.29 -4.76 -5.91
N PHE A 46 3.07 -3.77 -6.30
CA PHE A 46 2.57 -2.58 -6.99
C PHE A 46 2.54 -2.83 -8.49
N GLY A 47 1.86 -3.92 -8.89
CA GLY A 47 1.50 -4.16 -10.28
C GLY A 47 0.67 -3.00 -10.83
N PRO A 48 0.63 -2.82 -12.15
CA PRO A 48 -0.11 -1.74 -12.77
C PRO A 48 -1.56 -1.77 -12.31
N LEU A 49 -2.08 -0.60 -11.96
CA LEU A 49 -3.48 -0.34 -11.64
C LEU A 49 -4.36 -0.50 -12.91
N VAL A 50 -4.35 -1.68 -13.48
CA VAL A 50 -5.25 -2.03 -14.60
C VAL A 50 -5.96 -3.29 -14.18
N ALA A 51 -7.27 -3.18 -14.00
CA ALA A 51 -8.14 -4.34 -13.98
C ALA A 51 -7.97 -5.04 -15.33
N SER A 52 -7.25 -6.14 -15.35
CA SER A 52 -7.29 -7.10 -16.45
C SER A 52 -7.95 -8.35 -15.89
N ASP A 53 -9.16 -8.63 -16.34
CA ASP A 53 -9.64 -9.97 -16.47
C ASP A 53 -8.62 -10.74 -17.33
N ALA A 54 -7.78 -11.53 -16.68
CA ALA A 54 -7.04 -12.59 -17.36
C ALA A 54 -6.47 -13.55 -16.31
N THR A 55 -7.05 -14.68 -16.28
CA THR A 55 -6.49 -16.00 -15.97
C THR A 55 -4.97 -16.10 -16.12
N SER A 56 -4.28 -16.43 -14.99
CA SER A 56 -3.28 -17.48 -14.77
C SER A 56 -2.01 -17.59 -15.57
N PRO A 57 -1.19 -18.53 -15.17
CA PRO A 57 -0.25 -18.55 -14.06
C PRO A 57 1.18 -18.55 -14.59
N ALA A 58 2.09 -17.98 -13.95
CA ALA A 58 3.50 -18.20 -14.23
C ALA A 58 4.18 -18.75 -12.99
N ASN A 59 4.34 -20.03 -12.96
CA ASN A 59 5.31 -20.71 -12.14
C ASN A 59 6.63 -20.79 -12.92
N ASP A 60 7.65 -20.18 -12.42
CA ASP A 60 9.02 -20.53 -12.71
C ASP A 60 9.61 -21.16 -11.44
N ASP A 61 9.41 -22.47 -11.31
CA ASP A 61 10.09 -23.30 -10.35
C ASP A 61 11.41 -23.77 -10.95
N GLU A 62 12.52 -23.35 -10.38
CA GLU A 62 13.77 -24.13 -10.44
C GLU A 62 13.71 -25.20 -9.35
N ALA A 63 13.53 -26.44 -9.75
CA ALA A 63 13.62 -27.61 -8.90
C ALA A 63 15.09 -28.01 -8.65
N PRO A 64 15.41 -28.55 -7.46
CA PRO A 64 16.76 -29.04 -7.17
C PRO A 64 17.08 -30.29 -7.98
N ALA A 65 18.36 -30.42 -8.36
CA ALA A 65 18.90 -31.52 -9.14
C ALA A 65 18.68 -32.88 -8.47
N GLY A 66 18.03 -33.81 -9.19
CA GLY A 66 17.98 -35.19 -8.78
C GLY A 66 16.76 -36.00 -9.18
N SER A 67 16.15 -35.77 -10.32
CA SER A 67 15.26 -36.76 -10.94
C SER A 67 15.26 -36.61 -12.46
N VAL A 68 15.54 -37.71 -13.12
CA VAL A 68 15.53 -37.85 -14.58
C VAL A 68 14.08 -37.70 -15.04
N VAL A 69 13.71 -36.54 -15.50
CA VAL A 69 12.46 -36.31 -16.25
C VAL A 69 12.86 -35.84 -17.64
N MET A 70 12.40 -36.57 -18.65
CA MET A 70 12.62 -36.25 -20.07
C MET A 70 12.26 -34.80 -20.36
N PRO A 71 13.05 -34.05 -21.13
CA PRO A 71 12.79 -32.65 -21.42
C PRO A 71 11.61 -32.57 -22.38
N LEU A 72 10.46 -32.13 -21.88
CA LEU A 72 9.48 -31.48 -22.70
C LEU A 72 10.12 -30.22 -23.27
N ALA A 73 10.26 -30.18 -24.61
CA ALA A 73 10.83 -29.05 -25.33
C ALA A 73 10.12 -27.76 -24.87
N ARG A 74 10.81 -26.95 -24.05
CA ARG A 74 10.41 -25.59 -23.75
C ARG A 74 10.34 -24.84 -25.08
N ALA A 75 9.14 -24.65 -25.60
CA ALA A 75 8.92 -23.67 -26.66
C ALA A 75 9.50 -22.35 -26.14
N ARG A 76 10.62 -21.89 -26.71
CA ARG A 76 11.11 -20.52 -26.52
C ARG A 76 9.94 -19.61 -26.80
N ARG A 77 9.29 -19.06 -25.74
CA ARG A 77 8.40 -17.93 -25.90
C ARG A 77 9.21 -16.90 -26.69
N LYS A 78 8.81 -16.64 -27.95
CA LYS A 78 9.20 -15.43 -28.64
C LYS A 78 9.02 -14.30 -27.63
N ARG A 79 10.01 -13.41 -27.44
CA ARG A 79 9.83 -12.16 -26.71
C ARG A 79 8.58 -11.53 -27.31
N GLY A 80 7.43 -11.75 -26.69
CA GLY A 80 6.18 -11.14 -27.10
C GLY A 80 6.42 -9.64 -27.00
N GLU A 81 6.16 -8.91 -28.05
CA GLU A 81 6.01 -7.47 -28.00
C GLU A 81 5.08 -7.21 -26.82
N ARG A 82 5.59 -6.52 -25.81
CA ARG A 82 4.76 -6.05 -24.72
C ARG A 82 3.87 -4.98 -25.31
N ALA A 83 2.64 -5.34 -25.65
CA ALA A 83 1.68 -4.39 -26.18
C ALA A 83 1.55 -3.23 -25.21
N LEU A 84 1.79 -2.03 -25.69
CA LEU A 84 1.62 -0.81 -24.92
C LEU A 84 0.13 -0.54 -24.67
N PRO A 85 -0.24 0.09 -23.54
CA PRO A 85 -1.64 0.31 -23.16
C PRO A 85 -2.43 1.02 -24.27
N VAL A 86 -3.59 0.47 -24.65
CA VAL A 86 -4.40 0.97 -25.79
C VAL A 86 -4.99 2.37 -25.56
N HIS A 87 -5.15 2.78 -24.29
CA HIS A 87 -5.72 4.08 -23.93
C HIS A 87 -4.73 5.25 -24.06
N LEU A 88 -3.44 4.98 -24.30
CA LEU A 88 -2.45 6.03 -24.52
C LEU A 88 -2.59 6.58 -25.93
N GLU A 89 -2.47 7.91 -26.07
CA GLU A 89 -2.43 8.59 -27.34
C GLU A 89 -1.25 8.07 -28.18
N ARG A 90 -1.48 7.82 -29.47
CA ARG A 90 -0.46 7.40 -30.43
C ARG A 90 -0.21 8.53 -31.42
N ILE A 91 1.04 8.99 -31.43
CA ILE A 91 1.50 9.98 -32.39
C ILE A 91 2.27 9.21 -33.43
N GLU A 92 1.72 9.15 -34.68
CA GLU A 92 2.33 8.45 -35.77
C GLU A 92 3.34 9.37 -36.50
N THR A 93 4.53 8.86 -36.69
CA THR A 93 5.57 9.52 -37.51
C THR A 93 5.99 8.59 -38.62
N VAL A 94 5.74 8.97 -39.87
CA VAL A 94 6.15 8.21 -41.03
C VAL A 94 7.54 8.69 -41.46
N ILE A 95 8.46 7.74 -41.58
CA ILE A 95 9.84 8.02 -42.04
C ILE A 95 9.96 7.42 -43.44
N GLU A 96 10.02 8.29 -44.44
CA GLU A 96 10.20 7.87 -45.81
C GLU A 96 11.71 7.70 -46.13
N PRO A 97 12.07 6.80 -47.05
CA PRO A 97 13.45 6.67 -47.52
C PRO A 97 13.91 7.92 -48.25
N ALA A 98 15.22 8.18 -48.24
CA ALA A 98 15.80 9.38 -48.85
C ALA A 98 15.58 9.48 -50.35
N SER A 99 15.30 8.38 -51.05
CA SER A 99 14.94 8.34 -52.47
C SER A 99 13.89 7.26 -52.71
N LEU A 100 12.90 7.57 -53.54
CA LEU A 100 11.90 6.65 -54.06
C LEU A 100 12.25 6.16 -55.48
N GLU A 101 13.51 6.26 -55.88
CA GLU A 101 14.00 5.73 -57.16
C GLU A 101 14.73 4.39 -56.93
N CYS A 102 14.48 3.46 -57.81
CA CYS A 102 15.14 2.15 -57.77
C CYS A 102 16.62 2.29 -58.11
N SER A 103 17.50 1.80 -57.27
CA SER A 103 18.95 1.89 -57.47
C SER A 103 19.47 1.09 -58.67
N CYS A 104 18.70 0.15 -59.21
CA CYS A 104 19.11 -0.69 -60.34
C CYS A 104 18.56 -0.23 -61.67
N CYS A 105 17.31 0.31 -61.74
CA CYS A 105 16.66 0.66 -63.02
C CYS A 105 16.13 2.11 -63.05
N GLN A 106 16.34 2.90 -61.99
CA GLN A 106 15.85 4.29 -61.83
C GLN A 106 14.33 4.46 -61.94
N GLY A 107 13.59 3.36 -61.95
CA GLY A 107 12.11 3.40 -61.90
C GLY A 107 11.58 3.82 -60.55
N THR A 108 10.40 4.44 -60.50
CA THR A 108 9.74 4.88 -59.27
C THR A 108 9.33 3.67 -58.40
N LEU A 109 9.76 3.68 -57.16
CA LEU A 109 9.38 2.66 -56.14
C LEU A 109 7.95 2.91 -55.66
N HIS A 110 7.19 1.83 -55.41
CA HIS A 110 5.87 1.89 -54.79
C HIS A 110 5.88 1.17 -53.42
N ARG A 111 5.06 1.65 -52.51
CA ARG A 111 4.94 1.07 -51.15
C ARG A 111 4.38 -0.34 -51.20
N ILE A 112 5.10 -1.33 -50.65
CA ILE A 112 4.73 -2.73 -50.62
C ILE A 112 4.38 -3.24 -49.20
N GLY A 113 4.63 -2.43 -48.17
CA GLY A 113 4.36 -2.73 -46.79
C GLY A 113 4.95 -1.67 -45.87
N GLU A 114 4.79 -1.93 -44.56
CA GLU A 114 5.35 -1.08 -43.50
C GLU A 114 5.75 -1.92 -42.28
N ASP A 115 6.79 -1.50 -41.62
CA ASP A 115 7.15 -1.99 -40.29
C ASP A 115 6.86 -0.87 -39.29
N ALA A 116 6.01 -1.16 -38.28
CA ALA A 116 5.70 -0.21 -37.22
C ALA A 116 6.38 -0.64 -35.91
N SER A 117 6.93 0.30 -35.19
CA SER A 117 7.46 0.09 -33.85
C SER A 117 6.89 1.12 -32.89
N GLU A 118 6.48 0.69 -31.70
CA GLU A 118 5.95 1.57 -30.67
C GLU A 118 6.99 1.80 -29.57
N ALA A 119 7.12 3.04 -29.10
CA ALA A 119 7.93 3.41 -27.95
C ALA A 119 7.15 4.35 -27.04
N LEU A 120 7.36 4.24 -25.71
CA LEU A 120 6.79 5.20 -24.77
C LEU A 120 7.55 6.52 -24.84
N ASP A 121 6.82 7.59 -25.02
CA ASP A 121 7.32 8.95 -24.88
C ASP A 121 6.79 9.60 -23.60
N TRP A 122 7.56 10.52 -23.02
CA TRP A 122 7.20 11.23 -21.81
C TRP A 122 7.04 12.73 -22.08
N VAL A 123 5.80 13.21 -21.99
CA VAL A 123 5.53 14.65 -22.03
C VAL A 123 5.71 15.22 -20.63
N PRO A 124 6.67 16.13 -20.40
CA PRO A 124 6.87 16.76 -19.09
C PRO A 124 5.60 17.47 -18.61
N ALA A 125 5.28 17.30 -17.32
CA ALA A 125 4.16 18.02 -16.70
C ALA A 125 4.39 19.53 -16.82
N SER A 126 3.38 20.26 -17.33
CA SER A 126 3.41 21.71 -17.47
C SER A 126 2.40 22.39 -16.57
N VAL A 127 2.77 23.57 -16.05
CA VAL A 127 1.86 24.45 -15.31
C VAL A 127 1.26 25.45 -16.29
N ARG A 128 -0.07 25.61 -16.26
CA ARG A 128 -0.78 26.59 -17.08
C ARG A 128 -1.63 27.52 -16.24
N VAL A 129 -1.85 28.72 -16.71
CA VAL A 129 -2.72 29.72 -16.08
C VAL A 129 -4.12 29.64 -16.69
N ILE A 130 -5.13 29.45 -15.84
CA ILE A 130 -6.52 29.55 -16.22
C ILE A 130 -6.98 30.97 -15.95
N ARG A 131 -7.18 31.78 -17.00
CA ARG A 131 -7.71 33.14 -16.92
C ARG A 131 -9.22 33.11 -17.05
N THR A 132 -9.94 33.41 -15.95
CA THR A 132 -11.41 33.47 -15.94
C THR A 132 -11.84 34.92 -16.15
N ILE A 133 -12.50 35.20 -17.28
CA ILE A 133 -13.02 36.52 -17.62
C ILE A 133 -14.51 36.56 -17.33
N ARG A 134 -14.95 37.54 -16.57
CA ARG A 134 -16.36 37.77 -16.25
C ARG A 134 -16.74 39.18 -16.67
N PRO A 135 -17.34 39.35 -17.87
CA PRO A 135 -17.81 40.65 -18.31
C PRO A 135 -18.83 41.25 -17.38
N ARG A 136 -18.85 42.57 -17.27
CA ARG A 136 -19.89 43.35 -16.59
C ARG A 136 -20.77 43.98 -17.64
N TYR A 137 -22.05 43.85 -17.43
CA TYR A 137 -23.06 44.41 -18.31
C TYR A 137 -23.85 45.48 -17.59
N GLY A 138 -23.96 46.67 -18.15
CA GLY A 138 -24.76 47.79 -17.65
C GLY A 138 -25.92 48.09 -18.59
N CYS A 139 -27.05 48.54 -18.03
CA CYS A 139 -28.18 48.98 -18.82
C CYS A 139 -27.96 50.40 -19.35
N ARG A 140 -27.99 50.56 -20.70
CA ARG A 140 -27.85 51.88 -21.34
C ARG A 140 -29.06 52.76 -21.16
N LYS A 141 -30.21 52.18 -20.81
CA LYS A 141 -31.51 52.93 -20.69
C LYS A 141 -31.70 53.54 -19.33
N CYS A 142 -31.41 52.82 -18.24
CA CYS A 142 -31.59 53.30 -16.88
C CYS A 142 -30.28 53.69 -16.19
N HIS A 143 -29.13 53.25 -16.67
CA HIS A 143 -27.80 53.49 -16.11
C HIS A 143 -27.58 52.97 -14.68
N GLU A 144 -28.56 52.30 -14.07
CA GLU A 144 -28.52 51.88 -12.67
C GLU A 144 -28.22 50.39 -12.44
N GLY A 145 -28.39 49.54 -13.44
CA GLY A 145 -28.21 48.08 -13.31
C GLY A 145 -26.87 47.59 -13.82
N VAL A 146 -26.04 46.99 -12.94
CA VAL A 146 -24.83 46.29 -13.34
C VAL A 146 -24.98 44.81 -13.00
N THR A 147 -24.85 43.94 -14.02
CA THR A 147 -24.91 42.49 -13.87
C THR A 147 -23.57 41.84 -14.24
N GLN A 148 -23.14 40.92 -13.44
CA GLN A 148 -21.94 40.10 -13.67
C GLN A 148 -22.18 38.64 -13.24
N ALA A 149 -21.69 37.66 -14.00
CA ALA A 149 -21.76 36.26 -13.61
C ALA A 149 -21.06 36.02 -12.26
N PRO A 150 -21.57 35.11 -11.41
CA PRO A 150 -20.92 34.77 -10.16
C PRO A 150 -19.54 34.12 -10.41
N MET A 151 -18.62 34.27 -9.46
CA MET A 151 -17.33 33.62 -9.53
C MET A 151 -17.50 32.10 -9.37
N PRO A 152 -16.90 31.26 -10.22
CA PRO A 152 -16.89 29.81 -10.01
C PRO A 152 -16.38 29.44 -8.63
N ALA A 153 -17.00 28.43 -8.01
CA ALA A 153 -16.60 27.95 -6.69
C ALA A 153 -15.14 27.45 -6.70
N ARG A 154 -14.41 27.78 -5.66
CA ARG A 154 -13.01 27.37 -5.47
C ARG A 154 -12.83 26.73 -4.11
N ALA A 155 -12.00 25.68 -4.03
CA ALA A 155 -11.68 25.01 -2.76
C ALA A 155 -11.08 25.98 -1.72
N ILE A 156 -10.36 26.99 -2.19
CA ILE A 156 -9.77 28.06 -1.37
C ILE A 156 -10.14 29.38 -2.03
N PRO A 157 -11.06 30.17 -1.44
CA PRO A 157 -11.42 31.48 -1.96
C PRO A 157 -10.21 32.40 -2.08
N GLY A 158 -10.12 33.14 -3.17
CA GLY A 158 -9.01 34.07 -3.45
C GLY A 158 -7.66 33.41 -3.74
N SER A 159 -7.58 32.09 -3.76
CA SER A 159 -6.33 31.38 -4.09
C SER A 159 -6.05 31.40 -5.59
N MET A 160 -4.75 31.37 -5.92
CA MET A 160 -4.25 31.26 -7.30
C MET A 160 -4.31 29.82 -7.85
N VAL A 161 -4.72 28.81 -7.05
CA VAL A 161 -4.68 27.40 -7.46
C VAL A 161 -6.08 26.84 -7.70
N THR A 162 -6.18 25.96 -8.69
CA THR A 162 -7.39 25.19 -9.03
C THR A 162 -7.48 23.93 -8.15
N THR A 163 -8.61 23.22 -8.18
CA THR A 163 -8.77 21.89 -7.56
C THR A 163 -7.77 20.88 -8.13
N SER A 164 -7.51 20.97 -9.43
CA SER A 164 -6.52 20.12 -10.12
C SER A 164 -5.11 20.27 -9.55
N THR A 165 -4.64 21.50 -9.33
CA THR A 165 -3.32 21.75 -8.71
C THR A 165 -3.29 21.24 -7.27
N LEU A 166 -4.36 21.45 -6.49
CA LEU A 166 -4.46 20.95 -5.12
C LEU A 166 -4.44 19.41 -5.07
N ALA A 167 -5.17 18.74 -5.97
CA ALA A 167 -5.20 17.30 -6.10
C ALA A 167 -3.82 16.75 -6.49
N TRP A 168 -3.14 17.37 -7.47
CA TRP A 168 -1.79 17.00 -7.84
C TRP A 168 -0.83 17.09 -6.65
N MET A 169 -0.82 18.21 -5.93
CA MET A 169 0.06 18.39 -4.78
C MET A 169 -0.21 17.38 -3.66
N ALA A 170 -1.49 17.10 -3.40
CA ALA A 170 -1.90 16.11 -2.39
C ALA A 170 -1.47 14.70 -2.80
N THR A 171 -1.72 14.31 -4.04
CA THR A 171 -1.35 12.99 -4.57
C THR A 171 0.17 12.81 -4.59
N ALA A 172 0.90 13.78 -5.12
CA ALA A 172 2.36 13.75 -5.13
C ALA A 172 2.94 13.58 -3.72
N ARG A 173 2.36 14.26 -2.72
CA ARG A 173 2.84 14.21 -1.33
C ARG A 173 2.44 12.93 -0.61
N PHE A 174 1.17 12.54 -0.66
CA PHE A 174 0.60 11.52 0.22
C PHE A 174 0.45 10.15 -0.44
N ALA A 175 0.44 10.07 -1.77
CA ALA A 175 0.48 8.79 -2.50
C ALA A 175 1.89 8.44 -3.01
N TRP A 176 2.66 9.42 -3.46
CA TRP A 176 3.96 9.21 -4.11
C TRP A 176 5.17 9.66 -3.27
N SER A 177 4.94 10.13 -2.04
CA SER A 177 5.98 10.52 -1.07
C SER A 177 6.91 11.64 -1.54
N ILE A 178 6.47 12.51 -2.47
CA ILE A 178 7.22 13.68 -2.92
C ILE A 178 7.01 14.84 -1.92
N PRO A 179 8.02 15.27 -1.15
CA PRO A 179 7.87 16.33 -0.16
C PRO A 179 7.40 17.65 -0.77
N LEU A 180 6.61 18.44 -0.02
CA LEU A 180 6.08 19.72 -0.50
C LEU A 180 7.21 20.69 -0.92
N ASN A 181 8.35 20.69 -0.25
CA ASN A 181 9.49 21.52 -0.64
C ASN A 181 10.10 21.14 -1.99
N ARG A 182 10.10 19.86 -2.37
CA ARG A 182 10.52 19.41 -3.70
C ARG A 182 9.51 19.82 -4.77
N GLN A 183 8.21 19.71 -4.45
CA GLN A 183 7.16 20.21 -5.35
C GLN A 183 7.30 21.72 -5.60
N LEU A 184 7.66 22.50 -4.56
CA LEU A 184 7.96 23.91 -4.72
C LEU A 184 9.16 24.17 -5.64
N GLN A 185 10.21 23.36 -5.54
CA GLN A 185 11.36 23.44 -6.46
C GLN A 185 10.96 23.12 -7.91
N MET A 186 10.09 22.11 -8.12
CA MET A 186 9.55 21.77 -9.44
C MET A 186 8.73 22.94 -10.02
N LEU A 187 7.90 23.58 -9.21
CA LEU A 187 7.13 24.76 -9.61
C LEU A 187 8.03 25.97 -9.90
N ALA A 188 9.06 26.19 -9.08
CA ALA A 188 10.04 27.27 -9.29
C ALA A 188 10.82 27.08 -10.60
N GLY A 189 11.14 25.84 -10.96
CA GLY A 189 11.73 25.52 -12.28
C GLY A 189 10.84 25.88 -13.48
N GLN A 190 9.54 26.05 -13.25
CA GLN A 190 8.56 26.55 -14.23
C GLN A 190 8.17 28.02 -14.01
N GLY A 191 8.97 28.77 -13.24
CA GLY A 191 8.74 30.19 -12.97
C GLY A 191 7.71 30.52 -11.89
N VAL A 192 7.14 29.50 -11.19
CA VAL A 192 6.15 29.71 -10.12
C VAL A 192 6.81 29.63 -8.75
N VAL A 193 7.10 30.79 -8.16
CA VAL A 193 7.74 30.89 -6.82
C VAL A 193 6.68 31.06 -5.75
N LEU A 194 6.67 30.18 -4.74
CA LEU A 194 5.71 30.17 -3.64
C LEU A 194 6.43 30.13 -2.29
N ASP A 195 5.83 30.75 -1.28
CA ASP A 195 6.28 30.65 0.11
C ASP A 195 6.13 29.20 0.63
N ARG A 196 7.12 28.76 1.44
CA ARG A 196 7.19 27.38 1.97
C ARG A 196 5.98 26.98 2.82
N SER A 197 5.30 27.92 3.46
CA SER A 197 4.13 27.69 4.30
C SER A 197 2.84 27.51 3.49
N THR A 198 2.78 28.06 2.30
CA THR A 198 1.58 28.09 1.44
C THR A 198 1.05 26.70 1.09
N PRO A 199 1.85 25.74 0.60
CA PRO A 199 1.36 24.40 0.31
C PRO A 199 0.80 23.68 1.54
N SER A 200 1.42 23.85 2.70
CA SER A 200 0.92 23.24 3.95
C SER A 200 -0.46 23.78 4.34
N ARG A 201 -0.72 25.09 4.14
CA ARG A 201 -2.05 25.67 4.34
C ARG A 201 -3.07 25.14 3.35
N TRP A 202 -2.67 24.97 2.09
CA TRP A 202 -3.52 24.37 1.05
C TRP A 202 -3.92 22.93 1.40
N MET A 203 -2.95 22.08 1.78
CA MET A 203 -3.23 20.69 2.16
C MET A 203 -4.17 20.59 3.36
N ARG A 204 -4.02 21.49 4.34
CA ARG A 204 -4.96 21.57 5.47
C ARG A 204 -6.37 21.91 5.00
N LYS A 205 -6.52 22.80 4.02
CA LYS A 205 -7.85 23.14 3.48
C LYS A 205 -8.44 21.99 2.66
N VAL A 206 -7.63 21.28 1.87
CA VAL A 206 -8.05 20.05 1.17
C VAL A 206 -8.52 19.00 2.16
N SER A 207 -7.75 18.73 3.23
CA SER A 207 -8.14 17.76 4.26
C SER A 207 -9.42 18.17 4.99
N TRP A 208 -9.69 19.46 5.16
CA TRP A 208 -10.95 19.95 5.74
C TRP A 208 -12.16 19.61 4.85
N TRP A 209 -12.07 19.81 3.54
CA TRP A 209 -13.10 19.40 2.59
C TRP A 209 -13.37 17.90 2.58
N LEU A 210 -12.32 17.09 2.76
CA LEU A 210 -12.39 15.64 2.67
C LEU A 210 -12.63 14.94 4.01
N ARG A 211 -12.68 15.70 5.12
CA ARG A 211 -12.90 15.12 6.45
C ARG A 211 -14.18 14.28 6.57
N PRO A 212 -15.32 14.66 6.00
CA PRO A 212 -16.53 13.82 6.06
C PRO A 212 -16.33 12.48 5.36
N LEU A 213 -15.68 12.43 4.20
CA LEU A 213 -15.35 11.16 3.52
C LEU A 213 -14.40 10.29 4.35
N TYR A 214 -13.42 10.89 5.00
CA TYR A 214 -12.51 10.18 5.90
C TYR A 214 -13.27 9.58 7.09
N GLN A 215 -14.21 10.29 7.68
CA GLN A 215 -15.05 9.78 8.77
C GLN A 215 -15.94 8.62 8.31
N MET A 216 -16.51 8.71 7.11
CA MET A 216 -17.27 7.61 6.50
C MET A 216 -16.40 6.39 6.24
N LEU A 217 -15.17 6.58 5.78
CA LEU A 217 -14.20 5.51 5.56
C LEU A 217 -13.84 4.80 6.89
N LEU A 218 -13.59 5.57 7.96
CA LEU A 218 -13.32 5.03 9.29
C LEU A 218 -14.53 4.22 9.81
N ALA A 219 -15.73 4.78 9.70
CA ALA A 219 -16.96 4.10 10.10
C ALA A 219 -17.18 2.81 9.30
N TYR A 220 -16.91 2.84 7.97
CA TYR A 220 -16.99 1.65 7.12
C TYR A 220 -16.05 0.54 7.59
N ILE A 221 -14.77 0.86 7.87
CA ILE A 221 -13.80 -0.14 8.36
C ILE A 221 -14.26 -0.70 9.71
N HIS A 222 -14.71 0.16 10.63
CA HIS A 222 -15.16 -0.27 11.96
C HIS A 222 -16.50 -1.04 11.94
N SER A 223 -17.27 -0.97 10.86
CA SER A 223 -18.47 -1.80 10.68
C SER A 223 -18.16 -3.22 10.19
N GLN A 224 -16.92 -3.50 9.80
CA GLN A 224 -16.56 -4.83 9.33
C GLN A 224 -16.35 -5.80 10.51
N PRO A 225 -16.76 -7.08 10.38
CA PRO A 225 -16.63 -8.07 11.45
C PRO A 225 -15.17 -8.46 11.71
N ARG A 226 -14.26 -8.09 10.81
CA ARG A 226 -12.83 -8.35 10.91
C ARG A 226 -12.04 -7.17 10.35
N ILE A 227 -11.08 -6.68 11.13
CA ILE A 227 -10.15 -5.64 10.72
C ILE A 227 -8.71 -6.02 11.05
N PHE A 228 -7.78 -5.39 10.37
CA PHE A 228 -6.36 -5.40 10.71
C PHE A 228 -6.00 -4.10 11.39
N CYS A 229 -5.16 -4.18 12.42
CA CYS A 229 -4.61 -2.98 13.07
C CYS A 229 -3.09 -3.10 13.23
N ASP A 230 -2.42 -1.97 13.06
CA ASP A 230 -0.98 -1.81 13.28
C ASP A 230 -0.68 -0.34 13.61
N GLU A 231 0.46 -0.03 14.23
CA GLU A 231 0.86 1.33 14.51
C GLU A 231 2.30 1.62 14.10
N THR A 232 2.54 2.85 13.66
CA THR A 232 3.88 3.31 13.31
C THR A 232 4.16 4.71 13.87
N ARG A 233 5.41 4.96 14.22
CA ARG A 233 5.84 6.29 14.71
C ARG A 233 5.62 7.36 13.64
N MET A 234 5.08 8.50 14.05
CA MET A 234 4.97 9.71 13.25
C MET A 234 5.53 10.90 14.01
N PRO A 235 6.77 11.29 13.74
CA PRO A 235 7.38 12.44 14.40
C PRO A 235 6.67 13.74 14.02
N ILE A 236 6.48 14.63 14.99
CA ILE A 236 5.96 15.99 14.78
C ILE A 236 6.90 17.03 15.42
N GLN A 237 6.84 18.27 14.92
CA GLN A 237 7.47 19.42 15.56
C GLN A 237 6.47 20.12 16.48
N GLU A 238 6.88 20.47 17.69
CA GLU A 238 6.13 21.36 18.57
C GLU A 238 6.74 22.77 18.52
N LYS A 239 5.90 23.80 18.39
CA LYS A 239 6.34 25.19 18.47
C LYS A 239 7.08 25.44 19.79
N GLY A 240 8.23 26.10 19.72
CA GLY A 240 9.04 26.46 20.90
C GLY A 240 9.90 25.33 21.47
N ARG A 241 9.80 24.10 20.99
CA ARG A 241 10.66 22.99 21.38
C ARG A 241 11.70 22.67 20.32
N ARG A 242 12.97 22.55 20.71
CA ARG A 242 14.08 22.11 19.82
C ARG A 242 14.06 20.60 19.52
N ARG A 243 13.13 19.84 20.12
CA ARG A 243 13.05 18.37 19.99
C ARG A 243 11.79 17.98 19.25
N VAL A 244 11.92 16.98 18.39
CA VAL A 244 10.80 16.33 17.70
C VAL A 244 10.07 15.44 18.70
N LYS A 245 8.75 15.54 18.75
CA LYS A 245 7.89 14.67 19.54
C LYS A 245 7.48 13.45 18.69
N ASN A 246 7.67 12.26 19.23
CA ASN A 246 7.18 11.04 18.61
C ASN A 246 5.69 10.86 18.93
N THR A 247 4.86 10.94 17.91
CA THR A 247 3.45 10.54 17.92
C THR A 247 3.29 9.26 17.11
N GLN A 248 2.07 8.78 16.94
CA GLN A 248 1.78 7.52 16.25
C GLN A 248 0.73 7.73 15.15
N PHE A 249 0.84 6.93 14.11
CA PHE A 249 -0.27 6.61 13.23
C PHE A 249 -0.72 5.19 13.52
N TRP A 250 -2.00 5.05 13.82
CA TRP A 250 -2.68 3.78 13.89
C TRP A 250 -3.33 3.53 12.54
N ALA A 251 -3.06 2.40 11.93
CA ALA A 251 -3.71 1.98 10.71
C ALA A 251 -4.79 0.96 11.03
N HIS A 252 -5.99 1.20 10.54
CA HIS A 252 -7.08 0.22 10.55
C HIS A 252 -7.38 -0.12 9.09
N ALA A 253 -7.45 -1.40 8.77
CA ALA A 253 -7.66 -1.86 7.40
C ALA A 253 -8.64 -3.03 7.33
N CYS A 254 -9.32 -3.16 6.20
CA CYS A 254 -10.09 -4.35 5.83
C CYS A 254 -9.76 -4.75 4.39
N ASP A 255 -9.75 -6.05 4.12
CA ASP A 255 -9.56 -6.57 2.77
C ASP A 255 -10.08 -8.02 2.72
N ASP A 256 -11.18 -8.24 2.02
CA ASP A 256 -11.79 -9.55 1.89
C ASP A 256 -11.45 -10.23 0.55
N ARG A 257 -10.65 -9.60 -0.30
CA ARG A 257 -10.25 -10.17 -1.60
C ARG A 257 -9.59 -11.56 -1.50
N PRO A 258 -8.74 -11.85 -0.47
CA PRO A 258 -8.11 -13.16 -0.36
C PRO A 258 -9.07 -14.35 -0.25
N TRP A 259 -10.30 -14.12 0.21
CA TRP A 259 -11.32 -15.16 0.38
C TRP A 259 -12.63 -14.83 -0.34
N ARG A 260 -12.61 -13.92 -1.32
CA ARG A 260 -13.76 -13.47 -2.13
C ARG A 260 -14.93 -12.93 -1.31
N GLY A 261 -14.63 -12.31 -0.17
CA GLY A 261 -15.64 -11.72 0.69
C GLY A 261 -16.14 -10.37 0.18
N PRO A 262 -17.21 -9.84 0.83
CA PRO A 262 -17.91 -8.65 0.33
C PRO A 262 -17.22 -7.32 0.66
N ALA A 263 -16.36 -7.26 1.68
CA ALA A 263 -15.76 -6.00 2.09
C ALA A 263 -14.76 -5.48 1.05
N ARG A 264 -14.97 -4.23 0.65
CA ARG A 264 -14.04 -3.53 -0.23
C ARG A 264 -12.74 -3.22 0.49
N PRO A 265 -11.58 -3.35 -0.17
CA PRO A 265 -10.30 -3.06 0.47
C PRO A 265 -10.22 -1.60 0.85
N ALA A 266 -9.87 -1.35 2.12
CA ALA A 266 -9.79 -0.01 2.66
C ALA A 266 -8.71 0.08 3.76
N VAL A 267 -8.10 1.25 3.89
CA VAL A 267 -7.18 1.57 4.99
C VAL A 267 -7.42 2.99 5.47
N VAL A 268 -7.44 3.17 6.77
CA VAL A 268 -7.50 4.47 7.42
C VAL A 268 -6.36 4.62 8.41
N TYR A 269 -5.75 5.80 8.43
CA TYR A 269 -4.73 6.16 9.41
C TYR A 269 -5.33 7.14 10.41
N VAL A 270 -5.13 6.88 11.69
CA VAL A 270 -5.57 7.75 12.78
C VAL A 270 -4.33 8.28 13.49
N HIS A 271 -4.20 9.61 13.58
CA HIS A 271 -3.12 10.23 14.35
C HIS A 271 -3.45 10.21 15.83
N ALA A 272 -2.57 9.65 16.64
CA ALA A 272 -2.64 9.63 18.10
C ALA A 272 -1.33 10.10 18.72
N ARG A 273 -1.39 10.63 19.95
CA ARG A 273 -0.21 11.12 20.65
C ARG A 273 0.68 10.01 21.18
N GLY A 274 0.16 8.83 21.35
CA GLY A 274 0.84 7.66 21.87
C GLY A 274 0.38 6.36 21.22
N ARG A 275 0.88 5.26 21.75
CA ARG A 275 0.47 3.92 21.38
C ARG A 275 0.03 3.07 22.59
N GLY A 276 -0.37 3.71 23.69
CA GLY A 276 -0.74 3.04 24.92
C GLY A 276 -2.17 2.49 24.90
N HIS A 277 -2.56 1.95 26.04
CA HIS A 277 -3.89 1.37 26.24
C HIS A 277 -5.01 2.41 26.11
N ALA A 278 -4.75 3.67 26.49
CA ALA A 278 -5.72 4.75 26.38
C ALA A 278 -6.07 5.04 24.91
N GLU A 279 -5.05 5.14 24.05
CA GLU A 279 -5.23 5.38 22.61
C GLU A 279 -5.91 4.20 21.92
N ALA A 280 -5.55 2.95 22.29
CA ALA A 280 -6.24 1.75 21.78
C ALA A 280 -7.73 1.76 22.14
N ARG A 281 -8.06 2.13 23.39
CA ARG A 281 -9.44 2.23 23.87
C ARG A 281 -10.21 3.36 23.20
N GLU A 282 -9.59 4.52 23.00
CA GLU A 282 -10.22 5.66 22.30
C GLU A 282 -10.64 5.26 20.88
N GLN A 283 -9.79 4.52 20.17
CA GLN A 283 -10.02 4.21 18.76
C GLN A 283 -10.88 2.95 18.56
N LEU A 284 -10.73 1.93 19.40
CA LEU A 284 -11.30 0.60 19.19
C LEU A 284 -12.26 0.17 20.31
N GLY A 285 -12.46 0.97 21.33
CA GLY A 285 -13.29 0.61 22.49
C GLY A 285 -14.76 0.35 22.17
N SER A 286 -15.28 0.87 21.06
CA SER A 286 -16.64 0.59 20.55
C SER A 286 -16.68 -0.53 19.50
N TYR A 287 -15.52 -1.02 19.04
CA TYR A 287 -15.46 -2.05 18.01
C TYR A 287 -15.98 -3.39 18.53
N THR A 288 -16.60 -4.15 17.62
CA THR A 288 -17.07 -5.52 17.87
C THR A 288 -16.63 -6.40 16.71
N GLY A 289 -15.92 -7.48 17.01
CA GLY A 289 -15.44 -8.42 15.99
C GLY A 289 -14.00 -8.89 16.22
N THR A 290 -13.35 -9.35 15.16
CA THR A 290 -11.97 -9.84 15.23
C THR A 290 -10.98 -8.77 14.77
N ILE A 291 -9.95 -8.51 15.58
CA ILE A 291 -8.83 -7.64 15.23
C ILE A 291 -7.60 -8.50 14.99
N GLN A 292 -7.03 -8.41 13.79
CA GLN A 292 -5.76 -9.06 13.43
C GLN A 292 -4.59 -8.10 13.69
N VAL A 293 -3.64 -8.50 14.54
CA VAL A 293 -2.56 -7.65 15.08
C VAL A 293 -1.24 -8.42 15.23
N ASP A 294 -0.16 -7.70 15.47
CA ASP A 294 1.18 -8.23 15.69
C ASP A 294 1.43 -8.85 17.07
N GLY A 295 0.50 -8.68 18.03
CA GLY A 295 0.66 -9.11 19.42
C GLY A 295 1.14 -8.02 20.37
N TYR A 296 1.06 -6.74 19.96
CA TYR A 296 1.35 -5.62 20.84
C TYR A 296 0.38 -5.57 22.03
N ASP A 297 0.94 -5.29 23.23
CA ASP A 297 0.23 -5.42 24.52
C ASP A 297 -1.02 -4.53 24.64
N ALA A 298 -1.05 -3.37 24.00
CA ALA A 298 -2.21 -2.47 24.05
C ALA A 298 -3.49 -3.13 23.51
N TYR A 299 -3.39 -3.95 22.47
CA TYR A 299 -4.54 -4.70 21.94
C TYR A 299 -4.98 -5.82 22.89
N GLN A 300 -4.01 -6.50 23.54
CA GLN A 300 -4.33 -7.53 24.53
C GLN A 300 -5.03 -6.93 25.76
N ALA A 301 -4.54 -5.79 26.25
CA ALA A 301 -5.17 -5.07 27.34
C ALA A 301 -6.59 -4.61 26.96
N LEU A 302 -6.79 -4.13 25.74
CA LEU A 302 -8.12 -3.77 25.23
C LEU A 302 -9.07 -4.97 25.24
N ALA A 303 -8.65 -6.13 24.75
CA ALA A 303 -9.48 -7.34 24.68
C ALA A 303 -9.74 -7.98 26.06
N ARG A 304 -8.90 -7.71 27.06
CA ARG A 304 -9.07 -8.24 28.43
C ARG A 304 -9.91 -7.35 29.34
N SER A 305 -10.11 -6.07 28.97
CA SER A 305 -10.67 -5.07 29.88
C SER A 305 -12.15 -4.80 29.65
N GLY A 306 -12.95 -4.92 30.73
CA GLY A 306 -14.32 -4.42 30.85
C GLY A 306 -15.28 -4.82 29.72
N PRO A 307 -16.04 -3.87 29.18
CA PRO A 307 -17.10 -4.16 28.20
C PRO A 307 -16.58 -4.71 26.84
N THR A 308 -15.28 -4.63 26.58
CA THR A 308 -14.68 -5.10 25.30
C THR A 308 -14.30 -6.58 25.32
N ARG A 309 -14.21 -7.21 26.49
CA ARG A 309 -13.76 -8.59 26.66
C ARG A 309 -14.56 -9.61 25.84
N GLU A 310 -15.86 -9.44 25.75
CA GLU A 310 -16.75 -10.36 25.03
C GLU A 310 -16.98 -9.94 23.57
N ARG A 311 -16.58 -8.71 23.20
CA ARG A 311 -16.84 -8.13 21.88
C ARG A 311 -15.65 -8.19 20.95
N ILE A 312 -14.43 -8.19 21.48
CA ILE A 312 -13.19 -8.16 20.69
C ILE A 312 -12.46 -9.50 20.80
N ASN A 313 -12.27 -10.13 19.65
CA ASN A 313 -11.39 -11.27 19.49
C ASN A 313 -10.08 -10.84 18.85
N LEU A 314 -8.95 -11.37 19.36
CA LEU A 314 -7.64 -11.11 18.76
C LEU A 314 -7.18 -12.30 17.93
N ALA A 315 -6.75 -12.06 16.70
CA ALA A 315 -5.97 -12.99 15.89
C ALA A 315 -4.57 -12.42 15.70
N PHE A 316 -3.55 -13.27 15.94
CA PHE A 316 -2.17 -12.83 15.91
C PHE A 316 -1.43 -13.26 14.64
N CYS A 317 -0.43 -12.49 14.28
CA CYS A 317 0.36 -12.65 13.08
C CYS A 317 1.42 -13.75 13.24
N LEU A 318 1.31 -14.82 12.44
CA LEU A 318 2.28 -15.91 12.45
C LEU A 318 3.64 -15.47 11.86
N ALA A 319 3.67 -14.47 10.95
CA ALA A 319 4.90 -13.90 10.44
C ALA A 319 5.75 -13.26 11.56
N HIS A 320 5.11 -12.59 12.52
CA HIS A 320 5.80 -12.04 13.68
C HIS A 320 6.37 -13.12 14.61
N ALA A 321 5.64 -14.21 14.85
CA ALA A 321 6.16 -15.37 15.56
C ALA A 321 7.36 -15.98 14.81
N ARG A 322 7.23 -16.23 13.51
CA ARG A 322 8.30 -16.77 12.66
C ARG A 322 9.55 -15.88 12.70
N ARG A 323 9.40 -14.57 12.60
CA ARG A 323 10.54 -13.62 12.66
C ARG A 323 11.35 -13.79 13.93
N LYS A 324 10.70 -14.01 15.11
CA LYS A 324 11.42 -14.24 16.37
C LYS A 324 12.26 -15.52 16.35
N PHE A 325 11.78 -16.59 15.72
CA PHE A 325 12.56 -17.82 15.54
C PHE A 325 13.71 -17.60 14.55
N VAL A 326 13.49 -16.92 13.46
CA VAL A 326 14.55 -16.57 12.48
C VAL A 326 15.63 -15.69 13.13
N ASP A 327 15.25 -14.70 13.94
CA ASP A 327 16.20 -13.84 14.64
C ASP A 327 16.98 -14.61 15.73
N ALA A 328 16.34 -15.57 16.39
CA ALA A 328 17.03 -16.46 17.33
C ALA A 328 18.02 -17.38 16.61
N TRP A 329 17.62 -17.99 15.50
CA TRP A 329 18.46 -18.85 14.67
C TRP A 329 19.66 -18.11 14.09
N ARG A 330 19.47 -16.90 13.56
CA ARG A 330 20.56 -16.06 13.02
C ARG A 330 21.63 -15.74 14.06
N LYS A 331 21.25 -15.60 15.32
CA LYS A 331 22.17 -15.31 16.42
C LYS A 331 22.85 -16.57 16.96
N SER A 332 22.14 -17.67 16.98
CA SER A 332 22.58 -18.98 17.46
C SER A 332 21.83 -20.06 16.69
N PRO A 333 22.44 -20.60 15.60
CA PRO A 333 21.84 -21.67 14.82
C PRO A 333 21.45 -22.86 15.69
N SER A 334 20.23 -23.36 15.48
CA SER A 334 19.67 -24.45 16.28
C SER A 334 18.76 -25.30 15.39
N PRO A 335 18.97 -26.65 15.37
CA PRO A 335 18.10 -27.57 14.62
C PRO A 335 16.60 -27.44 15.03
N LEU A 336 16.36 -27.14 16.31
CA LEU A 336 15.01 -26.91 16.82
C LEU A 336 14.35 -25.66 16.20
N ALA A 337 15.11 -24.56 16.11
CA ALA A 337 14.59 -23.35 15.46
C ALA A 337 14.31 -23.60 13.97
N GLU A 338 15.17 -24.37 13.28
CA GLU A 338 14.97 -24.74 11.88
C GLU A 338 13.71 -25.56 11.67
N ARG A 339 13.45 -26.57 12.50
CA ARG A 339 12.22 -27.39 12.43
C ARG A 339 10.97 -26.55 12.64
N ILE A 340 10.96 -25.64 13.61
CA ILE A 340 9.82 -24.75 13.86
C ILE A 340 9.63 -23.79 12.66
N ILE A 341 10.69 -23.22 12.11
CA ILE A 341 10.65 -22.35 10.94
C ILE A 341 10.11 -23.10 9.72
N ALA A 342 10.55 -24.36 9.52
CA ALA A 342 10.09 -25.22 8.43
C ALA A 342 8.59 -25.56 8.58
N ALA A 343 8.15 -25.94 9.79
CA ALA A 343 6.74 -26.22 10.06
C ALA A 343 5.83 -25.00 9.84
N ILE A 344 6.29 -23.78 10.18
CA ILE A 344 5.59 -22.55 9.83
C ILE A 344 5.59 -22.38 8.29
N GLY A 345 6.66 -22.75 7.60
CA GLY A 345 6.75 -22.77 6.14
C GLY A 345 5.67 -23.65 5.48
N GLU A 346 5.39 -24.83 6.04
CA GLU A 346 4.29 -25.70 5.58
C GLU A 346 2.92 -24.98 5.64
N VAL A 347 2.66 -24.25 6.73
CA VAL A 347 1.42 -23.45 6.84
C VAL A 347 1.33 -22.40 5.74
N TYR A 348 2.43 -21.69 5.45
CA TYR A 348 2.44 -20.71 4.34
C TYR A 348 2.27 -21.35 2.97
N ALA A 349 2.79 -22.54 2.75
CA ALA A 349 2.58 -23.29 1.50
C ALA A 349 1.09 -23.63 1.30
N VAL A 350 0.38 -23.99 2.36
CA VAL A 350 -1.09 -24.17 2.33
C VAL A 350 -1.77 -22.86 1.96
N GLU A 351 -1.43 -21.74 2.64
CA GLU A 351 -2.02 -20.42 2.41
C GLU A 351 -1.86 -19.95 0.95
N ALA A 352 -0.70 -20.21 0.34
CA ALA A 352 -0.46 -19.86 -1.05
C ALA A 352 -1.41 -20.57 -2.02
N ARG A 353 -1.77 -21.84 -1.74
CA ARG A 353 -2.68 -22.65 -2.58
C ARG A 353 -4.16 -22.25 -2.42
N ILE A 354 -4.55 -21.87 -1.20
CA ILE A 354 -5.96 -21.56 -0.90
C ILE A 354 -6.33 -20.09 -1.11
N LYS A 355 -5.40 -19.28 -1.60
CA LYS A 355 -5.67 -17.87 -1.92
C LYS A 355 -6.75 -17.77 -2.99
N GLY A 356 -7.81 -16.99 -2.73
CA GLY A 356 -8.94 -16.82 -3.63
C GLY A 356 -10.01 -17.90 -3.54
N LEU A 357 -9.90 -18.89 -2.64
CA LEU A 357 -11.00 -19.77 -2.27
C LEU A 357 -11.97 -19.06 -1.31
N THR A 358 -13.19 -19.58 -1.17
CA THR A 358 -14.18 -19.09 -0.21
C THR A 358 -13.71 -19.32 1.24
N ALA A 359 -14.28 -18.59 2.19
CA ALA A 359 -13.94 -18.76 3.60
C ALA A 359 -14.16 -20.20 4.10
N GLN A 360 -15.23 -20.85 3.63
CA GLN A 360 -15.53 -22.23 4.00
C GLN A 360 -14.49 -23.22 3.45
N GLU A 361 -14.12 -23.10 2.18
CA GLU A 361 -13.10 -23.94 1.56
C GLU A 361 -11.74 -23.74 2.24
N ARG A 362 -11.35 -22.50 2.51
CA ARG A 362 -10.11 -22.19 3.25
C ARG A 362 -10.11 -22.84 4.62
N GLN A 363 -11.19 -22.75 5.36
CA GLN A 363 -11.31 -23.37 6.69
C GLN A 363 -11.13 -24.88 6.61
N GLN A 364 -11.81 -25.56 5.67
CA GLN A 364 -11.70 -27.01 5.49
C GLN A 364 -10.25 -27.45 5.18
N VAL A 365 -9.59 -26.79 4.24
CA VAL A 365 -8.19 -27.11 3.90
C VAL A 365 -7.26 -26.84 5.07
N ARG A 366 -7.43 -25.76 5.79
CA ARG A 366 -6.62 -25.43 6.99
C ARG A 366 -6.78 -26.45 8.10
N GLN A 367 -8.01 -26.93 8.33
CA GLN A 367 -8.28 -27.99 9.31
C GLN A 367 -7.60 -29.31 8.94
N LEU A 368 -7.56 -29.64 7.64
CA LEU A 368 -6.92 -30.86 7.15
C LEU A 368 -5.40 -30.76 7.11
N GLU A 369 -4.84 -29.64 6.67
CA GLU A 369 -3.44 -29.56 6.31
C GLU A 369 -2.62 -28.64 7.22
N SER A 370 -3.19 -27.53 7.75
CA SER A 370 -2.45 -26.62 8.61
C SER A 370 -2.48 -26.98 10.09
N SER A 371 -3.45 -27.81 10.53
CA SER A 371 -3.54 -28.23 11.94
C SER A 371 -2.35 -29.07 12.38
N ALA A 372 -1.92 -30.03 11.56
CA ALA A 372 -0.80 -30.91 11.90
C ALA A 372 0.54 -30.17 12.11
N PRO A 373 0.99 -29.28 11.21
CA PRO A 373 2.19 -28.46 11.47
C PRO A 373 2.05 -27.60 12.72
N MET A 374 0.88 -26.99 12.98
CA MET A 374 0.68 -26.20 14.20
C MET A 374 0.77 -27.07 15.47
N VAL A 375 0.18 -28.26 15.47
CA VAL A 375 0.30 -29.21 16.61
C VAL A 375 1.76 -29.59 16.84
N ARG A 376 2.54 -29.88 15.77
CA ARG A 376 3.97 -30.18 15.90
C ARG A 376 4.75 -29.02 16.52
N ILE A 377 4.50 -27.78 16.06
CA ILE A 377 5.14 -26.59 16.63
C ILE A 377 4.88 -26.51 18.14
N LYS A 378 3.64 -26.73 18.55
CA LYS A 378 3.30 -26.69 19.98
C LYS A 378 4.00 -27.77 20.78
N ALA A 379 3.98 -29.00 20.29
CA ALA A 379 4.63 -30.13 20.95
C ALA A 379 6.14 -29.89 21.13
N GLU A 380 6.84 -29.46 20.09
CA GLU A 380 8.27 -29.13 20.17
C GLU A 380 8.55 -27.99 21.15
N ILE A 381 7.68 -26.97 21.21
CA ILE A 381 7.85 -25.86 22.16
C ILE A 381 7.62 -26.35 23.59
N ASP A 382 6.55 -27.12 23.85
CA ASP A 382 6.21 -27.62 25.21
C ASP A 382 7.30 -28.56 25.73
N GLU A 383 7.83 -29.44 24.90
CA GLU A 383 8.91 -30.37 25.24
C GLU A 383 10.23 -29.66 25.56
N MET A 384 10.63 -28.73 24.68
CA MET A 384 11.96 -28.18 24.75
C MET A 384 12.12 -26.92 25.60
N LEU A 385 11.05 -26.15 25.81
CA LEU A 385 11.11 -24.88 26.56
C LEU A 385 11.64 -25.04 27.97
N PRO A 386 11.26 -26.11 28.75
CA PRO A 386 11.78 -26.32 30.10
C PRO A 386 13.31 -26.53 30.15
N HIS A 387 13.89 -27.04 29.08
CA HIS A 387 15.33 -27.37 28.97
C HIS A 387 16.17 -26.20 28.48
N LEU A 388 15.58 -25.07 28.09
CA LEU A 388 16.28 -23.90 27.60
C LEU A 388 16.52 -22.85 28.68
N SER A 389 17.67 -22.18 28.60
CA SER A 389 17.92 -21.01 29.43
C SER A 389 16.81 -19.96 29.25
N PRO A 390 16.16 -19.47 30.33
CA PRO A 390 15.11 -18.45 30.21
C PRO A 390 15.52 -17.15 29.49
N LYS A 391 16.81 -16.85 29.49
CA LYS A 391 17.37 -15.64 28.84
C LYS A 391 17.67 -15.84 27.36
N SER A 392 17.67 -17.08 26.85
CA SER A 392 17.98 -17.37 25.44
C SER A 392 16.95 -16.76 24.49
N ASN A 393 17.38 -16.36 23.28
CA ASN A 393 16.50 -15.80 22.28
C ASN A 393 15.45 -16.81 21.81
N LEU A 394 15.83 -18.10 21.73
CA LEU A 394 14.92 -19.18 21.35
C LEU A 394 13.81 -19.37 22.41
N ALA A 395 14.18 -19.43 23.69
CA ALA A 395 13.18 -19.50 24.77
C ALA A 395 12.23 -18.28 24.80
N LYS A 396 12.73 -17.09 24.45
CA LYS A 396 11.88 -15.89 24.32
C LYS A 396 10.92 -16.01 23.13
N ALA A 397 11.36 -16.53 21.98
CA ALA A 397 10.52 -16.77 20.82
C ALA A 397 9.41 -17.78 21.13
N MET A 398 9.76 -18.88 21.82
CA MET A 398 8.81 -19.91 22.24
C MET A 398 7.77 -19.37 23.22
N ARG A 399 8.18 -18.65 24.27
CA ARG A 399 7.24 -18.04 25.23
C ARG A 399 6.32 -17.03 24.54
N TYR A 400 6.82 -16.22 23.62
CA TYR A 400 5.98 -15.32 22.83
C TYR A 400 4.92 -16.12 22.06
N THR A 401 5.30 -17.21 21.40
CA THR A 401 4.40 -18.04 20.61
C THR A 401 3.32 -18.68 21.49
N LEU A 402 3.70 -19.24 22.65
CA LEU A 402 2.74 -19.82 23.62
C LEU A 402 1.78 -18.76 24.19
N ALA A 403 2.29 -17.58 24.55
CA ALA A 403 1.45 -16.50 25.08
C ALA A 403 0.38 -16.02 24.08
N HIS A 404 0.63 -16.22 22.79
CA HIS A 404 -0.27 -15.83 21.70
C HIS A 404 -0.96 -17.03 21.03
N TRP A 405 -0.79 -18.25 21.55
CA TRP A 405 -1.14 -19.50 20.87
C TRP A 405 -2.59 -19.55 20.40
N GLN A 406 -3.54 -19.19 21.25
CA GLN A 406 -4.95 -19.22 20.90
C GLN A 406 -5.27 -18.30 19.69
N GLY A 407 -4.75 -17.07 19.71
CA GLY A 407 -4.96 -16.12 18.60
C GLY A 407 -4.19 -16.49 17.33
N LEU A 408 -3.03 -17.16 17.46
CA LEU A 408 -2.26 -17.68 16.32
C LEU A 408 -2.99 -18.84 15.60
N ASN A 409 -3.84 -19.59 16.29
CA ASN A 409 -4.58 -20.72 15.71
C ASN A 409 -5.97 -20.35 15.19
N ARG A 410 -6.50 -19.16 15.45
CA ARG A 410 -7.86 -18.78 15.04
C ARG A 410 -8.10 -18.90 13.53
N PHE A 411 -7.06 -18.71 12.70
CA PHE A 411 -7.18 -18.83 11.25
C PHE A 411 -7.60 -20.24 10.79
N ILE A 412 -7.34 -21.29 11.57
CA ILE A 412 -7.74 -22.66 11.28
C ILE A 412 -9.26 -22.82 11.43
N GLU A 413 -9.86 -22.09 12.37
CA GLU A 413 -11.29 -22.17 12.68
C GLU A 413 -12.14 -21.19 11.89
N ASP A 414 -11.53 -20.13 11.36
CA ASP A 414 -12.22 -19.09 10.58
C ASP A 414 -11.47 -18.81 9.26
N GLY A 415 -12.02 -19.29 8.17
CA GLY A 415 -11.46 -19.13 6.84
C GLY A 415 -11.37 -17.67 6.35
N ARG A 416 -12.02 -16.72 7.02
CA ARG A 416 -11.97 -15.29 6.73
C ARG A 416 -10.68 -14.65 7.25
N LEU A 417 -10.04 -15.25 8.24
CA LEU A 417 -8.82 -14.72 8.85
C LEU A 417 -7.61 -14.98 7.95
N GLU A 418 -6.69 -14.04 7.94
CA GLU A 418 -5.37 -14.22 7.34
C GLU A 418 -4.40 -14.81 8.38
N VAL A 419 -3.40 -15.54 7.91
CA VAL A 419 -2.35 -16.10 8.78
C VAL A 419 -1.40 -15.01 9.29
N ASP A 420 -1.39 -13.84 8.64
CA ASP A 420 -0.54 -12.72 9.00
C ASP A 420 -1.25 -11.35 8.86
N THR A 421 -0.53 -10.29 9.20
CA THR A 421 -1.00 -8.89 9.11
C THR A 421 -0.42 -8.13 7.93
N ASN A 422 0.08 -8.83 6.91
CA ASN A 422 0.71 -8.20 5.74
C ASN A 422 -0.19 -7.17 5.03
N THR A 423 -1.50 -7.33 5.11
CA THR A 423 -2.48 -6.38 4.54
C THR A 423 -2.31 -4.97 5.11
N VAL A 424 -2.26 -4.83 6.43
CA VAL A 424 -2.07 -3.51 7.06
C VAL A 424 -0.61 -3.06 6.98
N GLU A 425 0.36 -3.98 7.07
CA GLU A 425 1.78 -3.65 6.94
C GLU A 425 2.11 -3.04 5.56
N ARG A 426 1.54 -3.57 4.47
CA ARG A 426 1.65 -2.96 3.13
C ARG A 426 1.10 -1.53 3.11
N GLY A 427 -0.04 -1.28 3.77
CA GLY A 427 -0.57 0.08 3.94
C GLY A 427 0.41 1.00 4.68
N MET A 428 1.04 0.50 5.75
CA MET A 428 2.01 1.26 6.55
C MET A 428 3.30 1.64 5.79
N ARG A 429 3.66 0.91 4.74
CA ARG A 429 4.85 1.23 3.93
C ARG A 429 4.79 2.62 3.31
N SER A 430 3.63 3.04 2.81
CA SER A 430 3.46 4.37 2.22
C SER A 430 3.73 5.47 3.25
N ILE A 431 3.31 5.27 4.49
CA ILE A 431 3.60 6.18 5.62
C ILE A 431 5.10 6.17 5.95
N ALA A 432 5.71 4.99 6.02
CA ALA A 432 7.13 4.84 6.32
C ALA A 432 8.02 5.48 5.24
N GLN A 433 7.69 5.32 3.97
CA GLN A 433 8.38 5.97 2.85
C GLN A 433 8.22 7.49 2.89
N GLY A 434 6.98 7.97 3.10
CA GLY A 434 6.69 9.39 3.24
C GLY A 434 7.45 10.02 4.41
N ARG A 435 7.60 9.31 5.52
CA ARG A 435 8.41 9.72 6.69
C ARG A 435 9.90 9.77 6.37
N LYS A 436 10.44 8.79 5.63
CA LYS A 436 11.85 8.82 5.19
C LYS A 436 12.17 10.04 4.32
N SER A 437 11.24 10.45 3.46
CA SER A 437 11.41 11.60 2.57
C SER A 437 11.14 12.96 3.25
N SER A 438 10.39 13.02 4.35
CA SER A 438 9.94 14.28 4.98
C SER A 438 10.29 14.41 6.44
N LEU A 439 10.86 13.40 7.06
CA LEU A 439 11.34 13.32 8.44
C LEU A 439 10.22 13.45 9.51
N PHE A 440 9.29 14.40 9.36
CA PHE A 440 8.23 14.69 10.33
C PHE A 440 6.99 15.29 9.65
N ALA A 441 5.85 15.28 10.36
CA ALA A 441 4.58 15.78 9.84
C ALA A 441 4.34 17.30 10.08
N GLY A 442 5.30 18.02 10.64
CA GLY A 442 5.24 19.44 10.92
C GLY A 442 4.57 19.78 12.27
N SER A 443 3.34 19.32 12.50
CA SER A 443 2.57 19.60 13.73
C SER A 443 1.48 18.55 13.92
N ASP A 444 0.75 18.57 15.05
CA ASP A 444 -0.47 17.74 15.24
C ASP A 444 -1.45 17.92 14.08
N GLY A 445 -1.76 19.17 13.70
CA GLY A 445 -2.62 19.45 12.55
C GLY A 445 -2.04 18.99 11.21
N GLY A 446 -0.71 18.99 11.07
CA GLY A 446 -0.02 18.43 9.91
C GLY A 446 -0.13 16.90 9.87
N ALA A 447 -0.02 16.23 11.01
CA ALA A 447 -0.22 14.79 11.12
C ALA A 447 -1.68 14.39 10.84
N GLN A 448 -2.67 15.12 11.36
CA GLN A 448 -4.09 14.91 11.02
C GLN A 448 -4.35 15.09 9.52
N THR A 449 -3.78 16.15 8.91
CA THR A 449 -3.87 16.37 7.46
C THR A 449 -3.29 15.18 6.69
N TRP A 450 -2.13 14.68 7.12
CA TRP A 450 -1.51 13.51 6.51
C TRP A 450 -2.39 12.27 6.66
N ALA A 451 -2.88 12.00 7.86
CA ALA A 451 -3.76 10.87 8.12
C ALA A 451 -4.97 10.85 7.18
N ILE A 452 -5.70 11.98 7.06
CA ILE A 452 -6.88 12.10 6.21
C ILE A 452 -6.53 11.84 4.74
N LEU A 453 -5.55 12.57 4.20
CA LEU A 453 -5.23 12.51 2.78
C LEU A 453 -4.60 11.17 2.39
N ALA A 454 -3.70 10.63 3.21
CA ALA A 454 -3.11 9.31 2.95
C ALA A 454 -4.15 8.18 3.00
N SER A 455 -5.10 8.22 3.95
CA SER A 455 -6.17 7.22 4.05
C SER A 455 -7.00 7.15 2.77
N LEU A 456 -7.47 8.29 2.32
CA LEU A 456 -8.34 8.38 1.14
C LEU A 456 -7.60 8.00 -0.14
N LEU A 457 -6.38 8.52 -0.34
CA LEU A 457 -5.58 8.22 -1.52
C LEU A 457 -5.11 6.77 -1.57
N GLN A 458 -4.71 6.20 -0.43
CA GLN A 458 -4.32 4.79 -0.37
C GLN A 458 -5.52 3.87 -0.60
N THR A 459 -6.69 4.21 -0.05
CA THR A 459 -7.92 3.44 -0.30
C THR A 459 -8.34 3.52 -1.77
N ALA A 460 -8.21 4.68 -2.43
CA ALA A 460 -8.44 4.79 -3.86
C ALA A 460 -7.53 3.83 -4.66
N ARG A 461 -6.23 3.79 -4.34
CA ARG A 461 -5.28 2.85 -4.95
C ARG A 461 -5.62 1.38 -4.71
N LEU A 462 -6.03 1.02 -3.48
CA LEU A 462 -6.45 -0.36 -3.16
C LEU A 462 -7.65 -0.81 -3.99
N ASN A 463 -8.50 0.14 -4.44
CA ASN A 463 -9.65 -0.10 -5.31
C ASN A 463 -9.33 0.10 -6.81
N GLY A 464 -8.06 0.17 -7.21
CA GLY A 464 -7.64 0.24 -8.61
C GLY A 464 -7.83 1.61 -9.26
N LEU A 465 -8.07 2.67 -8.49
CA LEU A 465 -8.28 4.01 -9.02
C LEU A 465 -6.95 4.77 -9.13
N ASP A 466 -6.81 5.58 -10.18
CA ASP A 466 -5.78 6.60 -10.21
C ASP A 466 -6.08 7.66 -9.14
N PRO A 467 -5.17 7.85 -8.15
CA PRO A 467 -5.46 8.69 -7.00
C PRO A 467 -5.59 10.18 -7.36
N TYR A 468 -4.92 10.65 -8.41
CA TYR A 468 -5.06 12.04 -8.86
C TYR A 468 -6.42 12.27 -9.51
N THR A 469 -6.79 11.43 -10.46
CA THR A 469 -8.08 11.53 -11.18
C THR A 469 -9.25 11.46 -10.21
N TRP A 470 -9.22 10.49 -9.30
CA TRP A 470 -10.23 10.35 -8.25
C TRP A 470 -10.31 11.60 -7.36
N LEU A 471 -9.18 12.05 -6.81
CA LEU A 471 -9.16 13.17 -5.87
C LEU A 471 -9.59 14.49 -6.52
N ASN A 472 -9.14 14.75 -7.76
CA ASN A 472 -9.50 15.95 -8.48
C ASN A 472 -11.02 16.03 -8.75
N ASP A 473 -11.63 14.93 -9.18
CA ASP A 473 -13.06 14.86 -9.42
C ASP A 473 -13.86 14.97 -8.12
N VAL A 474 -13.49 14.21 -7.09
CA VAL A 474 -14.14 14.27 -5.76
C VAL A 474 -14.08 15.67 -5.17
N LEU A 475 -12.90 16.29 -5.16
CA LEU A 475 -12.74 17.64 -4.63
C LEU A 475 -13.53 18.66 -5.43
N THR A 476 -13.58 18.52 -6.75
CA THR A 476 -14.36 19.40 -7.62
C THR A 476 -15.86 19.29 -7.32
N ARG A 477 -16.41 18.08 -7.28
CA ARG A 477 -17.84 17.86 -7.01
C ARG A 477 -18.28 18.38 -5.63
N ILE A 478 -17.43 18.20 -4.62
CA ILE A 478 -17.72 18.71 -3.27
C ILE A 478 -17.69 20.24 -3.27
N VAL A 479 -16.66 20.86 -3.84
CA VAL A 479 -16.45 22.31 -3.83
C VAL A 479 -17.51 23.04 -4.66
N THR A 480 -17.95 22.46 -5.77
CA THR A 480 -18.99 23.04 -6.63
C THR A 480 -20.42 22.73 -6.17
N GLY A 481 -20.58 21.92 -5.12
CA GLY A 481 -21.90 21.53 -4.62
C GLY A 481 -22.66 20.55 -5.51
N GLN A 482 -21.98 19.89 -6.46
CA GLN A 482 -22.58 18.85 -7.32
C GLN A 482 -23.00 17.60 -6.52
N VAL A 483 -22.39 17.38 -5.38
CA VAL A 483 -22.72 16.30 -4.45
C VAL A 483 -23.07 16.91 -3.09
N LYS A 484 -24.26 16.61 -2.61
CA LYS A 484 -24.74 17.07 -1.29
C LYS A 484 -24.11 16.24 -0.16
N ASN A 485 -24.12 16.75 1.08
CA ASN A 485 -23.53 16.08 2.23
C ASN A 485 -24.11 14.68 2.50
N ASN A 486 -25.39 14.46 2.25
CA ASN A 486 -26.05 13.17 2.39
C ASN A 486 -25.72 12.17 1.26
N GLU A 487 -25.07 12.61 0.19
CA GLU A 487 -24.71 11.79 -0.98
C GLU A 487 -23.20 11.51 -1.06
N LEU A 488 -22.42 11.97 -0.09
CA LEU A 488 -20.94 11.82 -0.09
C LEU A 488 -20.49 10.36 -0.21
N SER A 489 -21.31 9.39 0.21
CA SER A 489 -21.00 7.96 0.05
C SER A 489 -20.75 7.54 -1.38
N ARG A 490 -21.34 8.25 -2.38
CA ARG A 490 -21.10 8.02 -3.81
C ARG A 490 -19.66 8.32 -4.24
N LEU A 491 -18.93 9.11 -3.44
CA LEU A 491 -17.55 9.52 -3.71
C LEU A 491 -16.51 8.60 -3.07
N LEU A 492 -16.92 7.63 -2.25
CA LEU A 492 -16.02 6.60 -1.74
C LEU A 492 -15.44 5.80 -2.91
N ALA A 493 -14.19 5.38 -2.78
CA ALA A 493 -13.42 4.79 -3.88
C ALA A 493 -14.15 3.67 -4.63
N TRP A 494 -14.88 2.81 -3.94
CA TRP A 494 -15.61 1.69 -4.53
C TRP A 494 -16.99 2.03 -5.12
N ASN A 495 -17.50 3.22 -4.84
CA ASN A 495 -18.76 3.73 -5.39
C ASN A 495 -18.54 4.81 -6.45
N TRP A 496 -17.30 5.31 -6.55
CA TRP A 496 -16.98 6.39 -7.46
C TRP A 496 -16.96 5.93 -8.91
N ALA A 497 -17.57 6.75 -9.77
CA ALA A 497 -17.44 6.66 -11.22
C ALA A 497 -17.10 8.04 -11.80
N PRO A 498 -16.28 8.12 -12.86
CA PRO A 498 -15.98 9.38 -13.53
C PRO A 498 -17.22 10.12 -14.01
N ALA A 499 -17.17 11.45 -14.03
CA ALA A 499 -18.23 12.27 -14.59
C ALA A 499 -18.53 11.85 -16.06
N GLY A 500 -19.82 11.67 -16.38
CA GLY A 500 -20.28 11.22 -17.71
C GLY A 500 -20.52 9.70 -17.84
N GLN A 501 -20.03 8.84 -16.96
CA GLN A 501 -20.43 7.43 -16.96
C GLN A 501 -21.79 7.20 -16.30
N HIS A 502 -22.16 7.98 -15.28
CA HIS A 502 -23.47 7.90 -14.65
C HIS A 502 -24.60 8.32 -15.61
N GLU A 503 -24.37 9.30 -16.47
CA GLU A 503 -25.36 9.71 -17.47
C GLU A 503 -25.58 8.63 -18.56
N ARG A 504 -24.51 7.94 -18.96
CA ARG A 504 -24.61 6.83 -19.93
C ARG A 504 -25.28 5.60 -19.33
N MET A 505 -25.04 5.29 -18.06
CA MET A 505 -25.72 4.18 -17.38
C MET A 505 -27.21 4.49 -17.14
N ALA A 506 -27.55 5.72 -16.78
CA ALA A 506 -28.96 6.14 -16.63
C ALA A 506 -29.70 6.16 -17.98
N GLN A 507 -29.04 6.55 -19.06
CA GLN A 507 -29.60 6.50 -20.42
C GLN A 507 -29.72 5.07 -20.96
N GLY A 508 -28.80 4.17 -20.62
CA GLY A 508 -28.86 2.74 -20.99
C GLY A 508 -29.94 1.96 -20.25
N LEU A 509 -30.31 2.37 -19.02
CA LEU A 509 -31.41 1.80 -18.24
C LEU A 509 -32.80 2.30 -18.66
N LEU A 510 -32.88 3.41 -19.38
CA LEU A 510 -34.13 3.95 -19.96
C LEU A 510 -34.35 3.45 -21.39
N ALA A 511 -33.38 2.78 -22.01
CA ALA A 511 -33.42 2.25 -23.36
C ALA A 511 -33.51 0.70 -23.43
N ALA A 512 -33.57 0.04 -22.27
CA ALA A 512 -33.83 -1.39 -22.11
C ALA A 512 -35.14 -1.62 -21.37
#